data_87b75fe7ec70991b411dc8ad0339cd0b
#
_entry.id   87b75fe7ec70991b411dc8ad0339cd0b
#
_cell.length_a   1.000
_cell.length_b   1.000
_cell.length_c   1.000
_cell.angle_alpha   90.00
_cell.angle_beta   90.00
_cell.angle_gamma   90.00
#
_symmetry.space_group_name_H-M   'P 1'
#
loop_
_entity.id
_entity.type
_entity.pdbx_description
1 polymer ?
#
loop_
_entity_poly.entity_id
_entity_poly.type
_entity_poly.pdbx_seq_one_letter_code
_entity_poly.pdbx_strand_id
1 'polypeptide(L)'
;KNKVPDGPDKTIWGSEQKAWFKRTMKESNATWKILVTPTPLVGPDRSNKSDNHSNLKFKHEGDEIRNWLKANAPDNFFSICGDRHWQYHSVHPESKVHEFSVGAASDLHAGGSKGNDPAYHRFHRVKGGFLSATVKREGLKSSIVFQHRDVDGKVVYEFGSQRVANA
;
A
#
# COMPACT_ATOMS: atom_id res chain seq x y z
N LYS A 1 5.85 14.76 -17.70
CA LYS A 1 5.90 14.89 -16.21
C LYS A 1 7.13 14.18 -15.61
N ASN A 2 7.52 12.99 -16.07
CA ASN A 2 8.63 12.22 -15.47
C ASN A 2 10.03 12.86 -15.65
N LYS A 3 10.19 13.78 -16.59
CA LYS A 3 11.44 14.51 -16.82
C LYS A 3 11.60 15.76 -15.93
N VAL A 4 10.51 16.22 -15.32
CA VAL A 4 10.54 17.36 -14.38
C VAL A 4 11.23 16.93 -13.09
N PRO A 5 12.09 17.75 -12.47
CA PRO A 5 12.64 17.48 -11.14
C PRO A 5 11.54 17.21 -10.10
N ASP A 6 11.85 16.41 -9.07
CA ASP A 6 10.95 16.22 -7.96
C ASP A 6 10.76 17.52 -7.16
N GLY A 7 9.55 17.75 -6.66
CA GLY A 7 9.22 18.96 -5.92
C GLY A 7 7.72 19.20 -5.80
N PRO A 8 7.32 20.34 -5.19
CA PRO A 8 5.91 20.60 -4.85
C PRO A 8 4.97 20.68 -6.06
N ASP A 9 5.50 21.09 -7.22
CA ASP A 9 4.72 21.24 -8.46
C ASP A 9 4.63 19.94 -9.27
N LYS A 10 5.37 18.92 -8.87
CA LYS A 10 5.36 17.62 -9.54
C LYS A 10 4.46 16.64 -8.80
N THR A 11 3.39 16.20 -9.45
CA THR A 11 2.35 15.41 -8.83
C THR A 11 1.87 14.28 -9.74
N ILE A 12 1.49 13.16 -9.14
CA ILE A 12 0.72 12.07 -9.76
C ILE A 12 -0.77 12.34 -9.57
N TRP A 13 -1.19 12.66 -8.35
CA TRP A 13 -2.61 12.85 -8.02
C TRP A 13 -3.15 14.22 -8.39
N GLY A 14 -2.32 15.27 -8.27
CA GLY A 14 -2.78 16.65 -8.38
C GLY A 14 -3.46 17.16 -7.11
N SER A 15 -3.65 18.47 -7.06
CA SER A 15 -4.20 19.15 -5.87
C SER A 15 -5.64 18.72 -5.56
N GLU A 16 -6.45 18.57 -6.58
CA GLU A 16 -7.89 18.23 -6.45
C GLU A 16 -8.08 16.83 -5.88
N GLN A 17 -7.40 15.81 -6.43
CA GLN A 17 -7.50 14.44 -5.92
C GLN A 17 -6.89 14.30 -4.53
N LYS A 18 -5.79 15.01 -4.21
CA LYS A 18 -5.24 15.05 -2.86
C LYS A 18 -6.22 15.67 -1.86
N ALA A 19 -6.86 16.77 -2.24
CA ALA A 19 -7.86 17.41 -1.38
C ALA A 19 -9.07 16.50 -1.14
N TRP A 20 -9.57 15.87 -2.20
CA TRP A 20 -10.63 14.87 -2.11
C TRP A 20 -10.26 13.71 -1.20
N PHE A 21 -9.08 13.12 -1.39
CA PHE A 21 -8.60 12.02 -0.57
C PHE A 21 -8.54 12.41 0.92
N LYS A 22 -7.90 13.54 1.23
CA LYS A 22 -7.75 14.01 2.61
C LYS A 22 -9.11 14.29 3.27
N ARG A 23 -10.05 14.88 2.53
CA ARG A 23 -11.42 15.12 3.00
C ARG A 23 -12.15 13.81 3.27
N THR A 24 -12.20 12.91 2.29
CA THR A 24 -12.86 11.60 2.41
C THR A 24 -12.32 10.78 3.59
N MET A 25 -11.01 10.80 3.79
CA MET A 25 -10.37 10.12 4.91
C MET A 25 -10.79 10.69 6.26
N LYS A 26 -10.97 12.02 6.37
CA LYS A 26 -11.39 12.70 7.61
C LYS A 26 -12.88 12.49 7.91
N GLU A 27 -13.72 12.61 6.89
CA GLU A 27 -15.17 12.52 7.01
C GLU A 27 -15.67 11.08 7.22
N SER A 28 -14.90 10.09 6.77
CA SER A 28 -15.28 8.68 6.90
C SER A 28 -15.19 8.20 8.35
N ASN A 29 -16.28 7.64 8.86
CA ASN A 29 -16.34 6.91 10.14
C ASN A 29 -16.06 5.40 10.00
N ALA A 30 -15.64 4.92 8.82
CA ALA A 30 -15.33 3.52 8.58
C ALA A 30 -14.25 3.01 9.55
N THR A 31 -14.48 1.83 10.12
CA THR A 31 -13.51 1.16 11.01
C THR A 31 -12.19 0.89 10.31
N TRP A 32 -12.23 0.47 9.05
CA TRP A 32 -11.08 0.21 8.20
C TRP A 32 -11.14 1.08 6.95
N LYS A 33 -10.00 1.66 6.56
CA LYS A 33 -9.86 2.50 5.38
C LYS A 33 -8.79 1.91 4.48
N ILE A 34 -9.14 1.62 3.24
CA ILE A 34 -8.24 0.98 2.29
C ILE A 34 -8.10 1.85 1.04
N LEU A 35 -6.88 2.24 0.74
CA LEU A 35 -6.53 2.86 -0.54
C LEU A 35 -6.14 1.75 -1.52
N VAL A 36 -6.88 1.63 -2.62
CA VAL A 36 -6.47 0.81 -3.76
C VAL A 36 -5.84 1.74 -4.79
N THR A 37 -4.57 1.52 -5.08
CA THR A 37 -3.78 2.36 -5.98
C THR A 37 -3.13 1.51 -7.08
N PRO A 38 -2.98 2.03 -8.31
CA PRO A 38 -2.36 1.27 -9.39
C PRO A 38 -0.86 1.03 -9.14
N THR A 39 -0.19 1.89 -8.38
CA THR A 39 1.26 1.86 -8.18
C THR A 39 1.64 2.07 -6.71
N PRO A 40 2.85 1.68 -6.27
CA PRO A 40 3.25 1.77 -4.87
C PRO A 40 3.21 3.19 -4.27
N LEU A 41 2.67 3.27 -3.06
CA LEU A 41 2.79 4.42 -2.16
C LEU A 41 3.97 4.27 -1.18
N VAL A 42 4.22 3.03 -0.72
CA VAL A 42 5.25 2.69 0.26
C VAL A 42 6.45 2.03 -0.40
N GLY A 43 6.26 0.97 -1.15
CA GLY A 43 7.33 0.20 -1.79
C GLY A 43 8.18 -0.63 -0.82
N PRO A 44 9.52 -0.66 -0.98
CA PRO A 44 10.33 0.08 -1.96
C PRO A 44 10.22 -0.44 -3.39
N ASP A 45 10.50 0.43 -4.35
CA ASP A 45 10.53 0.08 -5.76
C ASP A 45 11.90 0.31 -6.40
N ARG A 46 12.04 -0.12 -7.64
CA ARG A 46 13.25 0.02 -8.46
C ARG A 46 13.60 1.48 -8.70
N SER A 47 14.88 1.84 -8.59
CA SER A 47 15.38 3.21 -8.75
C SER A 47 15.17 3.80 -10.15
N ASN A 48 15.04 2.94 -11.18
CA ASN A 48 14.79 3.36 -12.56
C ASN A 48 13.30 3.62 -12.87
N LYS A 49 12.40 3.37 -11.92
CA LYS A 49 10.98 3.70 -12.06
C LYS A 49 10.73 5.16 -11.71
N SER A 50 9.73 5.74 -12.36
CA SER A 50 9.41 7.17 -12.23
C SER A 50 7.89 7.41 -12.32
N ASP A 51 7.11 6.47 -11.82
CA ASP A 51 5.66 6.39 -12.00
C ASP A 51 4.88 6.19 -10.69
N ASN A 52 5.54 6.28 -9.55
CA ASN A 52 4.93 5.99 -8.26
C ASN A 52 5.52 6.81 -7.10
N HIS A 53 4.79 6.88 -6.00
CA HIS A 53 5.13 7.68 -4.82
C HIS A 53 6.23 7.07 -3.94
N SER A 54 6.58 5.81 -4.12
CA SER A 54 7.67 5.16 -3.40
C SER A 54 9.04 5.43 -4.05
N ASN A 55 9.05 6.11 -5.19
CA ASN A 55 10.26 6.37 -5.98
C ASN A 55 10.75 7.81 -5.80
N LEU A 56 12.05 8.01 -5.98
CA LEU A 56 12.71 9.34 -5.86
C LEU A 56 12.13 10.39 -6.81
N LYS A 57 11.52 9.97 -7.93
CA LYS A 57 10.94 10.89 -8.93
C LYS A 57 9.63 11.55 -8.49
N PHE A 58 8.96 11.03 -7.46
CA PHE A 58 7.75 11.58 -6.84
C PHE A 58 7.81 11.48 -5.31
N LYS A 59 9.04 11.57 -4.78
CA LYS A 59 9.30 11.48 -3.35
C LYS A 59 8.57 12.56 -2.57
N HIS A 60 8.58 13.80 -3.07
CA HIS A 60 7.94 14.94 -2.42
C HIS A 60 6.45 14.69 -2.18
N GLU A 61 5.69 14.33 -3.21
CA GLU A 61 4.27 14.03 -3.05
C GLU A 61 4.04 12.75 -2.22
N GLY A 62 4.88 11.73 -2.40
CA GLY A 62 4.82 10.51 -1.61
C GLY A 62 5.04 10.77 -0.11
N ASP A 63 6.03 11.56 0.25
CA ASP A 63 6.30 11.97 1.64
C ASP A 63 5.16 12.81 2.20
N GLU A 64 4.61 13.75 1.43
CA GLU A 64 3.44 14.53 1.83
C GLU A 64 2.26 13.63 2.21
N ILE A 65 1.94 12.67 1.36
CA ILE A 65 0.81 11.75 1.59
C ILE A 65 1.09 10.86 2.81
N ARG A 66 2.27 10.24 2.89
CA ARG A 66 2.64 9.34 4.01
C ARG A 66 2.69 10.07 5.34
N ASN A 67 3.22 11.29 5.39
CA ASN A 67 3.25 12.10 6.61
C ASN A 67 1.84 12.54 7.03
N TRP A 68 1.01 12.90 6.06
CA TRP A 68 -0.39 13.21 6.34
C TRP A 68 -1.14 11.98 6.91
N LEU A 69 -0.94 10.79 6.35
CA LEU A 69 -1.53 9.54 6.84
C LEU A 69 -1.06 9.21 8.26
N LYS A 70 0.24 9.36 8.55
CA LYS A 70 0.80 9.20 9.90
C LYS A 70 0.07 10.04 10.94
N ALA A 71 -0.27 11.28 10.59
CA ALA A 71 -0.92 12.21 11.49
C ALA A 71 -2.44 12.02 11.62
N ASN A 72 -3.11 11.45 10.59
CA ASN A 72 -4.58 11.47 10.50
C ASN A 72 -5.23 10.08 10.45
N ALA A 73 -4.47 9.02 10.19
CA ALA A 73 -5.01 7.66 10.07
C ALA A 73 -3.97 6.57 10.44
N PRO A 74 -3.36 6.64 11.66
CA PRO A 74 -2.20 5.79 11.97
C PRO A 74 -2.52 4.29 12.04
N ASP A 75 -3.73 3.90 12.48
CA ASP A 75 -3.99 2.51 12.90
C ASP A 75 -5.09 1.79 12.10
N ASN A 76 -5.78 2.48 11.18
CA ASN A 76 -6.91 1.90 10.45
C ASN A 76 -6.83 2.05 8.94
N PHE A 77 -5.67 2.46 8.45
CA PHE A 77 -5.43 2.67 7.03
C PHE A 77 -4.46 1.62 6.49
N PHE A 78 -4.79 1.10 5.32
CA PHE A 78 -3.95 0.20 4.54
C PHE A 78 -3.92 0.63 3.09
N SER A 79 -2.79 0.44 2.41
CA SER A 79 -2.67 0.59 0.96
C SER A 79 -2.58 -0.78 0.30
N ILE A 80 -3.25 -0.94 -0.83
CA ILE A 80 -3.11 -2.10 -1.72
C ILE A 80 -2.66 -1.56 -3.07
N CYS A 81 -1.57 -2.07 -3.61
CA CYS A 81 -1.07 -1.63 -4.90
C CYS A 81 -0.96 -2.76 -5.93
N GLY A 82 -1.11 -2.38 -7.19
CA GLY A 82 -0.86 -3.20 -8.37
C GLY A 82 0.51 -2.92 -9.00
N ASP A 83 0.62 -3.24 -10.30
CA ASP A 83 1.75 -2.98 -11.21
C ASP A 83 3.09 -3.64 -10.83
N ARG A 84 3.28 -4.09 -9.61
CA ARG A 84 4.49 -4.82 -9.23
C ARG A 84 4.25 -6.32 -9.41
N HIS A 85 5.18 -6.96 -10.12
CA HIS A 85 5.08 -8.37 -10.45
C HIS A 85 5.66 -9.27 -9.35
N TRP A 86 5.61 -8.81 -8.10
CA TRP A 86 5.97 -9.57 -6.90
C TRP A 86 5.07 -9.19 -5.74
N GLN A 87 4.83 -10.16 -4.88
CA GLN A 87 4.02 -9.98 -3.68
C GLN A 87 4.88 -9.41 -2.56
N TYR A 88 4.34 -8.45 -1.81
CA TYR A 88 4.95 -7.98 -0.58
C TYR A 88 3.93 -7.41 0.40
N HIS A 89 4.28 -7.45 1.68
CA HIS A 89 3.75 -6.60 2.72
C HIS A 89 4.86 -5.70 3.22
N SER A 90 4.73 -4.42 3.00
CA SER A 90 5.67 -3.38 3.45
C SER A 90 5.07 -2.52 4.54
N VAL A 91 5.93 -2.05 5.44
CA VAL A 91 5.60 -1.03 6.43
C VAL A 91 6.62 0.09 6.30
N HIS A 92 6.17 1.31 6.01
CA HIS A 92 7.07 2.45 5.85
C HIS A 92 7.80 2.73 7.17
N PRO A 93 9.14 2.85 7.20
CA PRO A 93 9.92 2.95 8.44
C PRO A 93 9.52 4.11 9.35
N GLU A 94 9.16 5.26 8.78
CA GLU A 94 8.84 6.48 9.52
C GLU A 94 7.34 6.69 9.73
N SER A 95 6.55 6.57 8.66
CA SER A 95 5.12 6.85 8.72
C SER A 95 4.27 5.69 9.23
N LYS A 96 4.85 4.46 9.30
CA LYS A 96 4.18 3.21 9.67
C LYS A 96 3.01 2.81 8.78
N VAL A 97 2.86 3.44 7.62
CA VAL A 97 1.85 3.06 6.63
C VAL A 97 2.14 1.65 6.10
N HIS A 98 1.11 0.79 6.15
CA HIS A 98 1.14 -0.56 5.62
C HIS A 98 0.73 -0.56 4.15
N GLU A 99 1.46 -1.30 3.32
CA GLU A 99 1.12 -1.52 1.91
C GLU A 99 1.27 -2.99 1.53
N PHE A 100 0.30 -3.48 0.76
CA PHE A 100 0.29 -4.83 0.21
C PHE A 100 0.33 -4.76 -1.31
N SER A 101 1.38 -5.32 -1.93
CA SER A 101 1.41 -5.52 -3.38
C SER A 101 0.77 -6.86 -3.72
N VAL A 102 -0.20 -6.83 -4.62
CA VAL A 102 -0.94 -8.04 -5.01
C VAL A 102 -0.08 -9.06 -5.77
N GLY A 103 0.98 -8.60 -6.44
CA GLY A 103 1.84 -9.43 -7.29
C GLY A 103 1.27 -9.68 -8.69
N ALA A 104 1.94 -10.53 -9.45
CA ALA A 104 1.45 -11.01 -10.74
C ALA A 104 0.44 -12.13 -10.53
N ALA A 105 -0.58 -12.23 -11.40
CA ALA A 105 -1.59 -13.29 -11.32
C ALA A 105 -1.07 -14.68 -11.76
N SER A 106 0.12 -14.74 -12.37
CA SER A 106 0.76 -16.00 -12.79
C SER A 106 2.26 -15.98 -12.51
N ASP A 107 2.86 -17.16 -12.34
CA ASP A 107 4.30 -17.33 -12.16
C ASP A 107 5.12 -16.84 -13.37
N LEU A 108 4.57 -16.93 -14.58
CA LEU A 108 5.23 -16.47 -15.82
C LEU A 108 5.49 -14.96 -15.82
N HIS A 109 4.64 -14.17 -15.15
CA HIS A 109 4.78 -12.72 -15.06
C HIS A 109 5.46 -12.26 -13.76
N ALA A 110 5.74 -13.17 -12.85
CA ALA A 110 6.43 -12.82 -11.61
C ALA A 110 7.89 -12.46 -11.89
N GLY A 111 8.36 -11.31 -11.38
CA GLY A 111 9.73 -10.89 -11.59
C GLY A 111 9.99 -9.41 -11.34
N GLY A 112 11.22 -8.99 -11.60
CA GLY A 112 11.63 -7.60 -11.59
C GLY A 112 11.80 -6.96 -10.22
N SER A 113 11.68 -7.71 -9.13
CA SER A 113 11.97 -7.23 -7.79
C SER A 113 13.47 -6.96 -7.59
N LYS A 114 13.80 -5.99 -6.73
CA LYS A 114 15.18 -5.75 -6.26
C LYS A 114 15.63 -6.76 -5.20
N GLY A 115 14.73 -7.60 -4.70
CA GLY A 115 14.95 -8.44 -3.53
C GLY A 115 14.28 -7.90 -2.26
N ASN A 116 14.48 -8.63 -1.19
CA ASN A 116 13.92 -8.26 0.11
C ASN A 116 14.70 -7.09 0.74
N ASP A 117 13.95 -6.10 1.24
CA ASP A 117 14.49 -5.01 2.06
C ASP A 117 13.89 -5.12 3.47
N PRO A 118 14.67 -5.55 4.48
CA PRO A 118 14.16 -5.80 5.83
C PRO A 118 13.73 -4.53 6.56
N ALA A 119 14.14 -3.34 6.12
CA ALA A 119 13.66 -2.08 6.68
C ALA A 119 12.18 -1.83 6.36
N TYR A 120 11.71 -2.34 5.25
CA TYR A 120 10.33 -2.18 4.76
C TYR A 120 9.53 -3.48 4.86
N HIS A 121 10.05 -4.57 4.28
CA HIS A 121 9.29 -5.78 4.07
C HIS A 121 9.07 -6.59 5.36
N ARG A 122 7.81 -6.95 5.60
CA ARG A 122 7.39 -8.01 6.53
C ARG A 122 7.19 -9.33 5.80
N PHE A 123 6.95 -9.24 4.48
CA PHE A 123 6.84 -10.35 3.56
C PHE A 123 7.29 -9.89 2.17
N HIS A 124 8.00 -10.76 1.45
CA HIS A 124 8.44 -10.53 0.08
C HIS A 124 8.52 -11.86 -0.66
N ARG A 125 7.88 -11.94 -1.83
CA ARG A 125 7.85 -13.18 -2.63
C ARG A 125 7.74 -12.86 -4.12
N VAL A 126 8.67 -13.40 -4.92
CA VAL A 126 8.69 -13.23 -6.38
C VAL A 126 8.09 -14.49 -7.04
N LYS A 127 6.79 -14.62 -6.93
CA LYS A 127 5.96 -15.68 -7.50
C LYS A 127 4.57 -15.11 -7.81
N GLY A 128 3.84 -15.78 -8.69
CA GLY A 128 2.45 -15.48 -8.98
C GLY A 128 1.52 -15.73 -7.81
N GLY A 129 0.35 -15.13 -7.87
CA GLY A 129 -0.69 -15.28 -6.87
C GLY A 129 -1.62 -14.08 -6.79
N PHE A 130 -2.27 -13.91 -5.65
CA PHE A 130 -3.21 -12.81 -5.41
C PHE A 130 -3.28 -12.43 -3.93
N LEU A 131 -3.93 -11.32 -3.65
CA LEU A 131 -4.23 -10.86 -2.30
C LEU A 131 -5.72 -11.00 -2.03
N SER A 132 -6.09 -11.56 -0.89
CA SER A 132 -7.44 -11.47 -0.34
C SER A 132 -7.44 -10.61 0.92
N ALA A 133 -8.49 -9.80 1.10
CA ALA A 133 -8.75 -9.05 2.32
C ALA A 133 -10.13 -9.42 2.85
N THR A 134 -10.21 -9.82 4.11
CA THR A 134 -11.46 -10.22 4.76
C THR A 134 -11.69 -9.34 5.98
N VAL A 135 -12.85 -8.70 6.04
CA VAL A 135 -13.29 -7.94 7.21
C VAL A 135 -14.41 -8.70 7.90
N LYS A 136 -14.29 -8.87 9.23
CA LYS A 136 -15.33 -9.44 10.08
C LYS A 136 -15.69 -8.46 11.18
N ARG A 137 -16.96 -8.46 11.59
CA ARG A 137 -17.45 -7.73 12.75
C ARG A 137 -18.22 -8.68 13.66
N GLU A 138 -17.85 -8.68 14.94
CA GLU A 138 -18.48 -9.45 16.00
C GLU A 138 -18.78 -8.49 17.16
N GLY A 139 -20.01 -8.03 17.22
CA GLY A 139 -20.43 -6.99 18.17
C GLY A 139 -19.65 -5.68 17.95
N LEU A 140 -18.89 -5.26 18.96
CA LEU A 140 -18.03 -4.07 18.93
C LEU A 140 -16.62 -4.38 18.42
N LYS A 141 -16.26 -5.63 18.15
CA LYS A 141 -14.95 -6.00 17.62
C LYS A 141 -15.02 -6.08 16.11
N SER A 142 -14.05 -5.47 15.44
CA SER A 142 -13.84 -5.62 14.01
C SER A 142 -12.42 -6.10 13.74
N SER A 143 -12.28 -7.06 12.84
CA SER A 143 -10.99 -7.57 12.39
C SER A 143 -10.88 -7.43 10.88
N ILE A 144 -9.65 -7.20 10.42
CA ILE A 144 -9.27 -7.28 9.01
C ILE A 144 -8.10 -8.25 8.88
N VAL A 145 -8.17 -9.13 7.88
CA VAL A 145 -7.12 -10.11 7.58
C VAL A 145 -6.75 -9.99 6.12
N PHE A 146 -5.48 -9.75 5.84
CA PHE A 146 -4.89 -9.78 4.50
C PHE A 146 -4.14 -11.08 4.32
N GLN A 147 -4.42 -11.81 3.24
CA GLN A 147 -3.73 -13.05 2.91
C GLN A 147 -3.16 -12.97 1.50
N HIS A 148 -1.83 -13.05 1.38
CA HIS A 148 -1.21 -13.38 0.10
C HIS A 148 -1.38 -14.88 -0.16
N ARG A 149 -1.85 -15.19 -1.34
CA ARG A 149 -2.07 -16.55 -1.81
C ARG A 149 -1.23 -16.80 -3.05
N ASP A 150 -0.81 -18.04 -3.26
CA ASP A 150 -0.19 -18.48 -4.50
C ASP A 150 -1.23 -18.69 -5.61
N VAL A 151 -0.78 -19.16 -6.78
CA VAL A 151 -1.63 -19.40 -7.94
C VAL A 151 -2.66 -20.53 -7.71
N ASP A 152 -2.40 -21.42 -6.77
CA ASP A 152 -3.28 -22.52 -6.38
C ASP A 152 -4.25 -22.15 -5.24
N GLY A 153 -4.17 -20.90 -4.75
CA GLY A 153 -5.02 -20.39 -3.69
C GLY A 153 -4.54 -20.69 -2.27
N LYS A 154 -3.37 -21.33 -2.10
CA LYS A 154 -2.78 -21.60 -0.79
C LYS A 154 -2.28 -20.30 -0.16
N VAL A 155 -2.57 -20.10 1.12
CA VAL A 155 -2.06 -18.98 1.90
C VAL A 155 -0.54 -19.13 2.08
N VAL A 156 0.21 -18.13 1.63
CA VAL A 156 1.68 -18.08 1.75
C VAL A 156 2.15 -17.03 2.76
N TYR A 157 1.27 -16.08 3.10
CA TYR A 157 1.49 -15.09 4.13
C TYR A 157 0.16 -14.53 4.61
N GLU A 158 0.09 -14.21 5.90
CA GLU A 158 -1.09 -13.61 6.53
C GLU A 158 -0.68 -12.46 7.46
N PHE A 159 -1.49 -11.39 7.43
CA PHE A 159 -1.42 -10.30 8.39
C PHE A 159 -2.83 -9.95 8.86
N GLY A 160 -3.04 -9.90 10.17
CA GLY A 160 -4.30 -9.51 10.80
C GLY A 160 -4.19 -8.29 11.70
N SER A 161 -5.26 -7.52 11.76
CA SER A 161 -5.42 -6.41 12.71
C SER A 161 -6.82 -6.42 13.31
N GLN A 162 -6.95 -5.95 14.55
CA GLN A 162 -8.22 -5.87 15.27
C GLN A 162 -8.36 -4.51 15.94
N ARG A 163 -9.60 -4.04 16.01
CA ARG A 163 -9.95 -2.83 16.78
C ARG A 163 -11.42 -2.82 17.17
N VAL A 164 -11.76 -1.92 18.09
CA VAL A 164 -13.16 -1.62 18.40
C VAL A 164 -13.76 -0.93 17.18
N ALA A 165 -14.90 -1.44 16.71
CA ALA A 165 -15.63 -0.83 15.60
C ALA A 165 -16.20 0.52 16.05
N ASN A 166 -16.19 1.48 15.16
CA ASN A 166 -16.92 2.72 15.39
C ASN A 166 -18.43 2.42 15.45
N ALA A 167 -19.12 3.07 16.35
CA ALA A 167 -20.55 2.98 16.52
C ALA A 167 -21.29 3.54 15.31
#